data_69e724e5230dd15120418dd144d9d9e4
#
_entry.id   69e724e5230dd15120418dd144d9d9e4
#
_cell.length_a   1.000
_cell.length_b   1.000
_cell.length_c   1.000
_cell.angle_alpha   90.00
_cell.angle_beta   90.00
_cell.angle_gamma   90.00
#
_symmetry.space_group_name_H-M   'P 1'
#
loop_
_entity.id
_entity.type
_entity.pdbx_description
1 polymer ?
#
loop_
_entity_poly.entity_id
_entity_poly.type
_entity_poly.pdbx_seq_one_letter_code
_entity_poly.pdbx_strand_id
1 'polypeptide(L)'
;QVIKGALSYELANFIFNYFLLKRDAVKYMYDNNITYDNGMFGTWTDAQIPNTYSHYADPVMETLLMKVLPVMKNETGLDLCPTYSYARIYKNGDELKRHKDRPSCEISTTINLGGEPWPIFIDGTGADNVINERQNLVKPGAPEGTKVLLEVGDMLVYSGCELEHWREPFD
;
A
#
# COMPACT_ATOMS: atom_id res chain seq x y z
N GLN A 1 14.13 -1.65 -4.12
CA GLN A 1 14.31 -2.22 -5.48
C GLN A 1 12.97 -2.28 -6.20
N VAL A 2 12.93 -1.88 -7.48
CA VAL A 2 11.73 -2.03 -8.33
C VAL A 2 11.86 -3.30 -9.16
N ILE A 3 10.82 -4.13 -9.14
CA ILE A 3 10.69 -5.34 -9.94
C ILE A 3 9.63 -5.07 -11.00
N LYS A 4 10.08 -4.93 -12.25
CA LYS A 4 9.20 -4.64 -13.38
C LYS A 4 8.38 -5.88 -13.75
N GLY A 5 7.08 -5.67 -13.99
CA GLY A 5 6.18 -6.74 -14.43
C GLY A 5 6.10 -7.92 -13.46
N ALA A 6 6.18 -7.69 -12.15
CA ALA A 6 6.02 -8.74 -11.14
C ALA A 6 4.67 -9.46 -11.27
N LEU A 7 3.67 -8.74 -11.76
CA LEU A 7 2.40 -9.28 -12.24
C LEU A 7 2.23 -8.97 -13.73
N SER A 8 1.57 -9.88 -14.47
CA SER A 8 1.09 -9.52 -15.80
C SER A 8 0.04 -8.41 -15.71
N TYR A 9 -0.04 -7.58 -16.74
CA TYR A 9 -1.07 -6.54 -16.82
C TYR A 9 -2.49 -7.11 -16.66
N GLU A 10 -2.76 -8.25 -17.29
CA GLU A 10 -4.05 -8.92 -17.20
C GLU A 10 -4.42 -9.29 -15.76
N LEU A 11 -3.48 -9.88 -15.01
CA LEU A 11 -3.71 -10.25 -13.61
C LEU A 11 -3.87 -9.02 -12.72
N ALA A 12 -3.02 -8.02 -12.88
CA ALA A 12 -3.13 -6.78 -12.12
C ALA A 12 -4.47 -6.10 -12.37
N ASN A 13 -4.88 -5.97 -13.64
CA ASN A 13 -6.15 -5.38 -14.04
C ASN A 13 -7.37 -6.19 -13.54
N PHE A 14 -7.28 -7.53 -13.53
CA PHE A 14 -8.33 -8.37 -12.98
C PHE A 14 -8.53 -8.11 -11.47
N ILE A 15 -7.43 -8.08 -10.70
CA ILE A 15 -7.48 -7.82 -9.27
C ILE A 15 -7.94 -6.38 -8.98
N PHE A 16 -7.50 -5.41 -9.79
CA PHE A 16 -7.96 -4.02 -9.71
C PHE A 16 -9.49 -3.92 -9.86
N ASN A 17 -10.05 -4.51 -10.91
CA ASN A 17 -11.50 -4.51 -11.16
C ASN A 17 -12.28 -5.28 -10.08
N TYR A 18 -11.74 -6.40 -9.59
CA TYR A 18 -12.29 -7.11 -8.44
C TYR A 18 -12.41 -6.17 -7.23
N PHE A 19 -11.36 -5.43 -6.90
CA PHE A 19 -11.34 -4.59 -5.71
C PHE A 19 -12.24 -3.36 -5.83
N LEU A 20 -12.38 -2.79 -7.04
CA LEU A 20 -13.37 -1.75 -7.34
C LEU A 20 -14.81 -2.27 -7.14
N LEU A 21 -15.13 -3.42 -7.73
CA LEU A 21 -16.45 -4.05 -7.59
C LEU A 21 -16.77 -4.36 -6.13
N LYS A 22 -15.78 -4.88 -5.39
CA LYS A 22 -15.93 -5.17 -3.95
C LYS A 22 -16.23 -3.89 -3.17
N ARG A 23 -15.48 -2.81 -3.38
CA ARG A 23 -15.76 -1.50 -2.76
C ARG A 23 -17.22 -1.08 -2.97
N ASP A 24 -17.70 -1.15 -4.20
CA ASP A 24 -19.05 -0.69 -4.54
C ASP A 24 -20.13 -1.57 -3.90
N ALA A 25 -19.93 -2.89 -3.89
CA ALA A 25 -20.82 -3.84 -3.24
C ALA A 25 -20.87 -3.61 -1.71
N VAL A 26 -19.71 -3.42 -1.08
CA VAL A 26 -19.63 -3.18 0.38
C VAL A 26 -20.23 -1.83 0.74
N LYS A 27 -20.00 -0.80 -0.07
CA LYS A 27 -20.65 0.51 0.13
C LYS A 27 -22.16 0.39 0.08
N TYR A 28 -22.71 -0.32 -0.90
CA TYR A 28 -24.15 -0.58 -0.99
C TYR A 28 -24.68 -1.29 0.27
N MET A 29 -23.95 -2.29 0.77
CA MET A 29 -24.34 -3.03 1.98
C MET A 29 -24.38 -2.11 3.20
N TYR A 30 -23.41 -1.22 3.38
CA TYR A 30 -23.36 -0.28 4.50
C TYR A 30 -24.43 0.81 4.39
N ASP A 31 -24.58 1.40 3.21
CA ASP A 31 -25.58 2.45 2.95
C ASP A 31 -27.03 1.95 3.16
N ASN A 32 -27.28 0.65 2.95
CA ASN A 32 -28.60 0.03 3.11
C ASN A 32 -28.76 -0.76 4.44
N ASN A 33 -27.83 -0.62 5.37
CA ASN A 33 -27.84 -1.28 6.67
C ASN A 33 -27.97 -2.83 6.60
N ILE A 34 -27.46 -3.44 5.51
CA ILE A 34 -27.38 -4.90 5.39
C ILE A 34 -26.32 -5.44 6.36
N THR A 35 -25.24 -4.70 6.51
CA THR A 35 -24.21 -4.92 7.52
C THR A 35 -23.63 -3.58 7.97
N TYR A 36 -22.85 -3.57 9.04
CA TYR A 36 -22.16 -2.37 9.53
C TYR A 36 -20.66 -2.45 9.29
N ASP A 37 -20.01 -1.30 9.26
CA ASP A 37 -18.55 -1.22 9.08
C ASP A 37 -17.84 -1.74 10.35
N ASN A 38 -17.34 -2.96 10.26
CA ASN A 38 -16.53 -3.62 11.29
C ASN A 38 -15.18 -4.09 10.73
N GLY A 39 -14.83 -3.67 9.50
CA GLY A 39 -13.60 -4.05 8.81
C GLY A 39 -13.62 -5.43 8.14
N MET A 40 -14.64 -6.26 8.35
CA MET A 40 -14.71 -7.62 7.79
C MET A 40 -14.71 -7.63 6.25
N PHE A 41 -15.34 -6.64 5.64
CA PHE A 41 -15.42 -6.49 4.19
C PHE A 41 -14.60 -5.32 3.65
N GLY A 42 -13.76 -4.72 4.49
CA GLY A 42 -13.08 -3.46 4.24
C GLY A 42 -13.79 -2.30 4.94
N THR A 43 -13.16 -1.14 4.94
CA THR A 43 -13.60 0.01 5.73
C THR A 43 -13.23 1.34 5.06
N TRP A 44 -13.94 2.41 5.44
CA TRP A 44 -13.60 3.81 5.14
C TRP A 44 -13.10 4.58 6.39
N THR A 45 -12.93 3.86 7.52
CA THR A 45 -12.62 4.48 8.82
C THR A 45 -11.15 4.37 9.21
N ASP A 46 -10.26 3.98 8.28
CA ASP A 46 -8.81 3.96 8.53
C ASP A 46 -8.31 5.37 8.85
N ALA A 47 -7.72 5.52 10.04
CA ALA A 47 -7.22 6.81 10.52
C ALA A 47 -6.01 7.34 9.73
N GLN A 48 -5.27 6.50 9.03
CA GLN A 48 -4.12 6.90 8.22
C GLN A 48 -4.56 7.70 7.00
N ILE A 49 -5.63 7.24 6.31
CA ILE A 49 -6.23 7.95 5.17
C ILE A 49 -7.76 7.88 5.32
N PRO A 50 -8.36 8.83 6.02
CA PRO A 50 -9.80 8.81 6.29
C PRO A 50 -10.66 8.90 5.03
N ASN A 51 -11.84 8.28 5.07
CA ASN A 51 -12.81 8.29 3.97
C ASN A 51 -12.30 7.63 2.67
N THR A 52 -11.29 6.78 2.76
CA THR A 52 -10.72 6.03 1.64
C THR A 52 -10.86 4.54 1.91
N TYR A 53 -11.43 3.81 0.92
CA TYR A 53 -11.69 2.38 1.08
C TYR A 53 -10.40 1.60 1.18
N SER A 54 -10.30 0.80 2.21
CA SER A 54 -9.18 -0.11 2.45
C SER A 54 -9.65 -1.45 3.00
N HIS A 55 -8.86 -2.49 2.80
CA HIS A 55 -9.13 -3.80 3.37
C HIS A 55 -7.84 -4.48 3.82
N TYR A 56 -7.82 -4.82 5.10
CA TYR A 56 -6.79 -5.65 5.72
C TYR A 56 -7.10 -7.12 5.49
N ALA A 57 -6.12 -7.89 4.99
CA ALA A 57 -6.21 -9.33 4.81
C ALA A 57 -7.40 -9.79 3.92
N ASP A 58 -7.66 -9.05 2.82
CA ASP A 58 -8.60 -9.51 1.80
C ASP A 58 -8.13 -10.85 1.19
N PRO A 59 -8.98 -11.89 1.08
CA PRO A 59 -8.56 -13.21 0.61
C PRO A 59 -7.90 -13.23 -0.77
N VAL A 60 -8.30 -12.37 -1.69
CA VAL A 60 -7.65 -12.26 -3.00
C VAL A 60 -6.27 -11.62 -2.86
N MET A 61 -6.13 -10.61 -2.00
CA MET A 61 -4.85 -9.95 -1.73
C MET A 61 -3.90 -10.86 -0.92
N GLU A 62 -4.41 -11.67 0.00
CA GLU A 62 -3.63 -12.72 0.67
C GLU A 62 -3.13 -13.77 -0.34
N THR A 63 -3.96 -14.14 -1.31
CA THR A 63 -3.56 -15.03 -2.40
C THR A 63 -2.48 -14.39 -3.27
N LEU A 64 -2.59 -13.08 -3.53
CA LEU A 64 -1.57 -12.32 -4.24
C LEU A 64 -0.25 -12.26 -3.43
N LEU A 65 -0.33 -12.04 -2.12
CA LEU A 65 0.84 -12.07 -1.22
C LEU A 65 1.59 -13.41 -1.35
N MET A 66 0.88 -14.53 -1.33
CA MET A 66 1.49 -15.85 -1.52
C MET A 66 2.09 -16.03 -2.92
N LYS A 67 1.48 -15.44 -3.94
CA LYS A 67 1.99 -15.49 -5.32
C LYS A 67 3.30 -14.72 -5.50
N VAL A 68 3.45 -13.56 -4.87
CA VAL A 68 4.66 -12.72 -5.00
C VAL A 68 5.77 -13.11 -4.03
N LEU A 69 5.48 -13.86 -2.98
CA LEU A 69 6.45 -14.28 -1.97
C LEU A 69 7.72 -14.96 -2.56
N PRO A 70 7.62 -15.89 -3.54
CA PRO A 70 8.82 -16.48 -4.15
C PRO A 70 9.69 -15.45 -4.87
N VAL A 71 9.08 -14.46 -5.51
CA VAL A 71 9.80 -13.36 -6.17
C VAL A 71 10.52 -12.52 -5.13
N MET A 72 9.84 -12.15 -4.04
CA MET A 72 10.44 -11.39 -2.94
C MET A 72 11.61 -12.15 -2.30
N LYS A 73 11.49 -13.45 -2.04
CA LYS A 73 12.57 -14.29 -1.52
C LYS A 73 13.77 -14.31 -2.46
N ASN A 74 13.53 -14.46 -3.75
CA ASN A 74 14.59 -14.46 -4.75
C ASN A 74 15.33 -13.12 -4.84
N GLU A 75 14.58 -12.02 -4.87
CA GLU A 75 15.14 -10.68 -5.04
C GLU A 75 15.87 -10.16 -3.78
N THR A 76 15.44 -10.57 -2.61
CA THR A 76 16.07 -10.17 -1.34
C THR A 76 17.15 -11.14 -0.87
N GLY A 77 17.11 -12.39 -1.30
CA GLY A 77 17.94 -13.47 -0.76
C GLY A 77 17.57 -13.88 0.67
N LEU A 78 16.42 -13.43 1.19
CA LEU A 78 15.97 -13.69 2.56
C LEU A 78 14.92 -14.81 2.60
N ASP A 79 14.89 -15.56 3.69
CA ASP A 79 13.81 -16.53 3.95
C ASP A 79 12.63 -15.83 4.62
N LEU A 80 11.81 -15.17 3.81
CA LEU A 80 10.68 -14.36 4.25
C LEU A 80 9.48 -15.22 4.65
N CYS A 81 8.79 -14.81 5.70
CA CYS A 81 7.48 -15.31 6.10
C CYS A 81 6.41 -14.27 5.77
N PRO A 82 5.30 -14.63 5.09
CA PRO A 82 4.21 -13.69 4.83
C PRO A 82 3.49 -13.36 6.14
N THR A 83 3.14 -12.09 6.33
CA THR A 83 2.41 -11.63 7.51
C THR A 83 0.96 -11.28 7.16
N TYR A 84 0.75 -10.31 6.27
CA TYR A 84 -0.58 -9.90 5.81
C TYR A 84 -0.48 -9.04 4.55
N SER A 85 -1.62 -8.87 3.90
CA SER A 85 -1.81 -7.88 2.83
C SER A 85 -2.67 -6.71 3.30
N TYR A 86 -2.48 -5.56 2.67
CA TYR A 86 -3.30 -4.37 2.87
C TYR A 86 -3.57 -3.71 1.52
N ALA A 87 -4.84 -3.61 1.16
CA ALA A 87 -5.25 -3.01 -0.10
C ALA A 87 -6.01 -1.69 0.14
N ARG A 88 -5.78 -0.69 -0.71
CA ARG A 88 -6.42 0.62 -0.62
C ARG A 88 -6.71 1.18 -2.01
N ILE A 89 -7.88 1.84 -2.15
CA ILE A 89 -8.23 2.59 -3.36
C ILE A 89 -8.09 4.06 -3.02
N TYR A 90 -6.97 4.63 -3.38
CA TYR A 90 -6.72 6.05 -3.20
C TYR A 90 -7.58 6.91 -4.14
N LYS A 91 -7.91 8.11 -3.73
CA LYS A 91 -8.69 9.09 -4.49
C LYS A 91 -8.03 10.46 -4.44
N ASN A 92 -8.46 11.34 -5.31
CA ASN A 92 -8.00 12.73 -5.34
C ASN A 92 -8.04 13.37 -3.94
N GLY A 93 -6.98 14.04 -3.57
CA GLY A 93 -6.76 14.66 -2.27
C GLY A 93 -6.22 13.73 -1.18
N ASP A 94 -6.10 12.43 -1.42
CA ASP A 94 -5.45 11.54 -0.44
C ASP A 94 -3.95 11.81 -0.37
N GLU A 95 -3.42 11.70 0.84
CA GLU A 95 -1.99 11.81 1.15
C GLU A 95 -1.59 10.64 2.04
N LEU A 96 -0.49 9.97 1.74
CA LEU A 96 0.11 9.02 2.67
C LEU A 96 1.29 9.69 3.36
N LYS A 97 1.11 10.06 4.62
CA LYS A 97 2.11 10.80 5.39
C LYS A 97 3.41 10.00 5.55
N ARG A 98 4.51 10.72 5.67
CA ARG A 98 5.83 10.13 5.86
C ARG A 98 5.87 9.34 7.16
N HIS A 99 6.22 8.05 7.08
CA HIS A 99 6.23 7.11 8.20
C HIS A 99 7.19 5.95 7.94
N LYS A 100 7.42 5.16 8.97
CA LYS A 100 7.96 3.80 8.90
C LYS A 100 6.85 2.82 9.24
N ASP A 101 6.91 1.64 8.65
CA ASP A 101 6.00 0.55 8.98
C ASP A 101 6.30 -0.02 10.38
N ARG A 102 5.34 -0.76 10.90
CA ARG A 102 5.52 -1.54 12.14
C ARG A 102 6.46 -2.73 11.92
N PRO A 103 7.08 -3.30 12.98
CA PRO A 103 8.06 -4.39 12.85
C PRO A 103 7.57 -5.63 12.08
N SER A 104 6.26 -5.92 12.06
CA SER A 104 5.70 -7.01 11.25
C SER A 104 5.80 -6.80 9.74
N CYS A 105 6.23 -5.62 9.31
CA CYS A 105 6.47 -5.23 7.90
C CYS A 105 7.97 -4.98 7.68
N GLU A 106 8.83 -5.86 8.17
CA GLU A 106 10.28 -5.73 8.03
C GLU A 106 10.68 -5.58 6.57
N ILE A 107 10.18 -6.46 5.71
CA ILE A 107 10.28 -6.33 4.25
C ILE A 107 8.89 -6.11 3.70
N SER A 108 8.66 -4.92 3.22
CA SER A 108 7.39 -4.50 2.62
C SER A 108 7.45 -4.54 1.10
N THR A 109 6.29 -4.71 0.48
CA THR A 109 6.13 -4.49 -0.95
C THR A 109 4.88 -3.69 -1.25
N THR A 110 5.00 -2.81 -2.24
CA THR A 110 3.88 -2.09 -2.84
C THR A 110 3.74 -2.48 -4.30
N ILE A 111 2.54 -2.83 -4.74
CA ILE A 111 2.23 -3.22 -6.12
C ILE A 111 1.19 -2.25 -6.67
N ASN A 112 1.44 -1.70 -7.87
CA ASN A 112 0.41 -0.96 -8.59
C ASN A 112 -0.50 -1.93 -9.35
N LEU A 113 -1.77 -1.99 -8.97
CA LEU A 113 -2.77 -2.83 -9.62
C LEU A 113 -3.53 -2.09 -10.73
N GLY A 114 -3.56 -0.75 -10.71
CA GLY A 114 -4.24 0.07 -11.70
C GLY A 114 -4.57 1.47 -11.19
N GLY A 115 -5.24 2.26 -12.02
CA GLY A 115 -5.58 3.66 -11.78
C GLY A 115 -4.55 4.64 -12.32
N GLU A 116 -4.70 5.91 -11.94
CA GLU A 116 -3.76 6.96 -12.34
C GLU A 116 -2.40 6.78 -11.66
N PRO A 117 -1.29 7.09 -12.35
CA PRO A 117 0.04 7.00 -11.79
C PRO A 117 0.21 7.91 -10.57
N TRP A 118 0.64 7.35 -9.45
CA TRP A 118 0.89 8.10 -8.22
C TRP A 118 2.18 7.64 -7.56
N PRO A 119 3.21 8.50 -7.50
CA PRO A 119 4.51 8.11 -7.00
C PRO A 119 4.52 7.81 -5.51
N ILE A 120 5.39 6.90 -5.10
CA ILE A 120 5.82 6.71 -3.72
C ILE A 120 7.23 7.26 -3.56
N PHE A 121 7.52 7.88 -2.43
CA PHE A 121 8.83 8.40 -2.06
C PHE A 121 9.44 7.51 -0.97
N ILE A 122 10.73 7.22 -1.08
CA ILE A 122 11.49 6.43 -0.12
C ILE A 122 12.73 7.21 0.32
N ASP A 123 12.89 7.40 1.62
CA ASP A 123 14.15 7.88 2.18
C ASP A 123 15.10 6.71 2.42
N GLY A 124 16.11 6.58 1.57
CA GLY A 124 17.09 5.49 1.63
C GLY A 124 18.15 5.66 2.73
N THR A 125 18.11 6.72 3.53
CA THR A 125 19.12 6.96 4.57
C THR A 125 18.93 6.12 5.83
N GLY A 126 17.71 5.65 6.08
CA GLY A 126 17.34 4.95 7.32
C GLY A 126 17.22 5.86 8.55
N ALA A 127 17.42 7.18 8.37
CA ALA A 127 17.32 8.13 9.47
C ALA A 127 15.85 8.27 9.96
N ASP A 128 15.72 8.63 11.25
CA ASP A 128 14.42 8.99 11.83
C ASP A 128 14.19 10.50 11.66
N ASN A 129 13.50 10.89 10.62
CA ASN A 129 13.20 12.30 10.34
C ASN A 129 11.80 12.72 10.79
N VAL A 130 10.86 11.78 10.93
CA VAL A 130 9.50 12.08 11.35
C VAL A 130 9.48 12.49 12.83
N ILE A 131 9.01 13.72 13.11
CA ILE A 131 8.79 14.23 14.46
C ILE A 131 7.37 13.91 14.92
N ASN A 132 6.39 14.11 14.05
CA ASN A 132 4.99 13.83 14.32
C ASN A 132 4.28 13.39 13.03
N GLU A 133 4.01 12.09 12.92
CA GLU A 133 3.35 11.51 11.75
C GLU A 133 1.95 12.11 11.51
N ARG A 134 1.14 12.29 12.57
CA ARG A 134 -0.23 12.81 12.42
C ARG A 134 -0.27 14.20 11.82
N GLN A 135 0.74 15.03 12.09
CA GLN A 135 0.87 16.39 11.58
C GLN A 135 1.75 16.47 10.32
N ASN A 136 2.27 15.33 9.84
CA ASN A 136 3.26 15.26 8.76
C ASN A 136 4.48 16.19 9.03
N LEU A 137 4.90 16.26 10.29
CA LEU A 137 6.00 17.12 10.71
C LEU A 137 7.30 16.35 10.69
N VAL A 138 8.26 16.80 9.89
CA VAL A 138 9.60 16.24 9.77
C VAL A 138 10.68 17.21 10.21
N LYS A 139 11.87 16.70 10.52
CA LYS A 139 13.03 17.51 10.89
C LYS A 139 13.44 18.44 9.76
N PRO A 140 13.90 19.67 10.07
CA PRO A 140 14.50 20.54 9.07
C PRO A 140 15.68 19.87 8.36
N GLY A 141 15.70 19.92 7.03
CA GLY A 141 16.73 19.28 6.22
C GLY A 141 16.53 17.78 6.03
N ALA A 142 15.39 17.23 6.39
CA ALA A 142 15.03 15.83 6.06
C ALA A 142 15.13 15.62 4.53
N PRO A 143 15.66 14.47 4.07
CA PRO A 143 15.78 14.16 2.66
C PRO A 143 14.44 14.20 1.92
N GLU A 144 14.47 14.69 0.67
CA GLU A 144 13.29 14.68 -0.23
C GLU A 144 12.89 13.27 -0.67
N GLY A 145 13.75 12.28 -0.41
CA GLY A 145 13.54 10.90 -0.81
C GLY A 145 13.69 10.64 -2.31
N THR A 146 13.71 9.38 -2.64
CA THR A 146 13.72 8.93 -4.04
C THR A 146 12.29 8.73 -4.51
N LYS A 147 11.89 9.45 -5.55
CA LYS A 147 10.59 9.32 -6.20
C LYS A 147 10.55 8.04 -7.03
N VAL A 148 9.61 7.16 -6.77
CA VAL A 148 9.39 5.91 -7.49
C VAL A 148 7.99 5.90 -8.09
N LEU A 149 7.91 5.76 -9.41
CA LEU A 149 6.65 5.57 -10.13
C LEU A 149 6.57 4.12 -10.61
N LEU A 150 5.48 3.45 -10.27
CA LEU A 150 5.23 2.07 -10.64
C LEU A 150 4.20 2.02 -11.78
N GLU A 151 4.54 1.33 -12.86
CA GLU A 151 3.58 0.94 -13.88
C GLU A 151 2.66 -0.17 -13.33
N VAL A 152 1.53 -0.41 -13.99
CA VAL A 152 0.61 -1.48 -13.60
C VAL A 152 1.31 -2.83 -13.64
N GLY A 153 1.28 -3.55 -12.53
CA GLY A 153 1.97 -4.83 -12.36
C GLY A 153 3.40 -4.73 -11.82
N ASP A 154 3.98 -3.53 -11.71
CA ASP A 154 5.27 -3.32 -11.07
C ASP A 154 5.18 -3.45 -9.55
N MET A 155 6.24 -3.92 -8.95
CA MET A 155 6.38 -4.11 -7.51
C MET A 155 7.62 -3.38 -6.98
N LEU A 156 7.47 -2.60 -5.91
CA LEU A 156 8.57 -2.03 -5.14
C LEU A 156 8.77 -2.86 -3.89
N VAL A 157 9.99 -3.33 -3.64
CA VAL A 157 10.40 -4.04 -2.41
C VAL A 157 11.36 -3.15 -1.61
N TYR A 158 11.12 -3.01 -0.31
CA TYR A 158 11.89 -2.13 0.58
C TYR A 158 11.80 -2.60 2.05
N SER A 159 12.74 -2.13 2.88
CA SER A 159 12.71 -2.35 4.33
C SER A 159 11.70 -1.40 4.97
N GLY A 160 10.46 -1.87 5.14
CA GLY A 160 9.33 -1.03 5.55
C GLY A 160 9.51 -0.41 6.94
N CYS A 161 10.05 -1.16 7.91
CA CYS A 161 10.26 -0.66 9.27
C CYS A 161 11.56 0.17 9.45
N GLU A 162 12.45 0.18 8.46
CA GLU A 162 13.72 0.93 8.51
C GLU A 162 13.70 2.21 7.69
N LEU A 163 13.00 2.21 6.56
CA LEU A 163 13.00 3.31 5.61
C LEU A 163 11.70 4.11 5.69
N GLU A 164 11.83 5.41 5.94
CA GLU A 164 10.69 6.31 5.85
C GLU A 164 10.18 6.39 4.42
N HIS A 165 8.85 6.29 4.26
CA HIS A 165 8.20 6.36 2.97
C HIS A 165 6.87 7.09 3.04
N TRP A 166 6.43 7.67 1.90
CA TRP A 166 5.23 8.51 1.83
C TRP A 166 4.75 8.68 0.39
N ARG A 167 3.59 9.28 0.26
CA ARG A 167 3.07 9.80 -1.01
C ARG A 167 2.56 11.21 -0.79
N GLU A 168 2.98 12.13 -1.65
CA GLU A 168 2.47 13.50 -1.70
C GLU A 168 0.96 13.50 -2.02
N PRO A 169 0.21 14.59 -1.76
CA PRO A 169 -1.19 14.65 -2.13
C PRO A 169 -1.46 14.20 -3.56
N PHE A 170 -2.50 13.39 -3.74
CA PHE A 170 -2.92 12.89 -5.05
C PHE A 170 -3.80 13.94 -5.73
N ASP A 171 -3.29 14.59 -6.76
CA ASP A 171 -3.94 15.66 -7.51
C ASP A 171 -4.74 15.13 -8.71
#